data_a14ea505a83f0c833778b9a9d777793f
#
_entry.id   a14ea505a83f0c833778b9a9d777793f
#
_cell.length_a   1.000
_cell.length_b   1.000
_cell.length_c   1.000
_cell.angle_alpha   90.00
_cell.angle_beta   90.00
_cell.angle_gamma   90.00
#
_symmetry.space_group_name_H-M   'P 1'
#
loop_
_entity.id
_entity.type
_entity.pdbx_description
1 polymer ?
#
loop_
_entity_poly.entity_id
_entity_poly.type
_entity_poly.pdbx_seq_one_letter_code
_entity_poly.pdbx_strand_id
1 'polypeptide(L)'
;MRKAINPPNAPSAIGTYNQGIETDGLVFTSGQVGIDPSTGQLVDGGIDMQAAQTLKNIEVILSSLDLGKESIVKLTVFVKNLDDFPFVNEAFKNFFNGIDYPARSTVEVSELPLGALIEIECIAIK
;
A
#
# COMPACT_ATOMS: atom_id res chain seq x y z
N MET A 1 5.65 -22.71 -3.94
CA MET A 1 5.02 -22.74 -2.60
C MET A 1 4.76 -21.32 -2.13
N ARG A 2 3.61 -21.09 -1.56
CA ARG A 2 3.27 -19.75 -1.06
C ARG A 2 3.47 -19.64 0.46
N LYS A 3 3.92 -18.48 0.92
CA LYS A 3 4.21 -18.24 2.33
C LYS A 3 3.52 -16.95 2.78
N ALA A 4 2.83 -17.01 3.90
CA ALA A 4 2.14 -15.85 4.47
C ALA A 4 3.12 -14.85 5.09
N ILE A 5 2.80 -13.57 4.95
CA ILE A 5 3.59 -12.46 5.49
C ILE A 5 2.65 -11.62 6.36
N ASN A 6 2.96 -11.50 7.64
CA ASN A 6 2.12 -10.76 8.60
C ASN A 6 2.99 -10.06 9.65
N PRO A 7 3.79 -9.04 9.27
CA PRO A 7 4.60 -8.32 10.25
C PRO A 7 3.73 -7.56 11.26
N PRO A 8 4.11 -7.54 12.54
CA PRO A 8 3.30 -6.89 13.57
C PRO A 8 3.29 -5.37 13.51
N ASN A 9 4.24 -4.76 12.80
CA ASN A 9 4.35 -3.31 12.69
C ASN A 9 3.64 -2.72 11.46
N ALA A 10 2.93 -3.56 10.68
CA ALA A 10 1.99 -3.11 9.68
C ALA A 10 0.56 -3.35 10.20
N PRO A 11 -0.46 -2.69 9.63
CA PRO A 11 -1.84 -2.89 10.08
C PRO A 11 -2.26 -4.36 10.00
N SER A 12 -2.83 -4.88 11.08
CA SER A 12 -3.34 -6.25 11.12
C SER A 12 -4.46 -6.44 10.11
N ALA A 13 -4.55 -7.63 9.53
CA ALA A 13 -5.66 -7.98 8.64
C ALA A 13 -6.99 -7.87 9.38
N ILE A 14 -7.96 -7.19 8.79
CA ILE A 14 -9.30 -6.99 9.36
C ILE A 14 -10.30 -8.03 8.85
N GLY A 15 -9.84 -9.07 8.18
CA GLY A 15 -10.68 -10.12 7.62
C GLY A 15 -9.89 -11.39 7.34
N THR A 16 -10.41 -12.17 6.41
CA THR A 16 -9.90 -13.50 6.09
C THR A 16 -8.80 -13.43 5.02
N TYR A 17 -7.70 -12.71 5.33
CA TYR A 17 -6.57 -12.57 4.42
C TYR A 17 -5.28 -12.35 5.21
N ASN A 18 -4.14 -12.58 4.56
CA ASN A 18 -2.83 -12.20 5.07
C ASN A 18 -2.45 -10.81 4.56
N GLN A 19 -1.55 -10.14 5.25
CA GLN A 19 -1.04 -8.83 4.79
C GLN A 19 -0.31 -8.97 3.45
N GLY A 20 0.35 -10.09 3.22
CA GLY A 20 0.99 -10.39 1.95
C GLY A 20 1.27 -11.87 1.78
N ILE A 21 1.68 -12.23 0.58
CA ILE A 21 2.07 -13.60 0.20
C ILE A 21 3.37 -13.52 -0.58
N GLU A 22 4.30 -14.39 -0.23
CA GLU A 22 5.55 -14.59 -0.95
C GLU A 22 5.50 -15.92 -1.70
N THR A 23 5.88 -15.94 -2.97
CA THR A 23 5.96 -17.17 -3.77
C THR A 23 6.90 -16.97 -4.96
N ASP A 24 7.81 -17.95 -5.18
CA ASP A 24 8.64 -18.03 -6.38
C ASP A 24 9.31 -16.72 -6.81
N GLY A 25 9.85 -15.98 -5.84
CA GLY A 25 10.54 -14.72 -6.10
C GLY A 25 9.61 -13.52 -6.26
N LEU A 26 8.29 -13.71 -6.08
CA LEU A 26 7.30 -12.65 -6.12
C LEU A 26 6.69 -12.41 -4.75
N VAL A 27 6.33 -11.16 -4.50
CA VAL A 27 5.61 -10.76 -3.28
C VAL A 27 4.36 -10.02 -3.70
N PHE A 28 3.23 -10.42 -3.14
CA PHE A 28 1.93 -9.78 -3.35
C PHE A 28 1.45 -9.24 -2.03
N THR A 29 1.11 -7.95 -1.96
CA THR A 29 0.47 -7.42 -0.76
C THR A 29 -1.04 -7.42 -0.93
N SER A 30 -1.75 -7.60 0.17
CA SER A 30 -3.16 -7.24 0.22
C SER A 30 -3.30 -5.72 0.12
N GLY A 31 -4.48 -5.25 -0.25
CA GLY A 31 -4.76 -3.83 -0.31
C GLY A 31 -4.54 -3.18 1.06
N GLN A 32 -3.79 -2.09 1.09
CA GLN A 32 -3.54 -1.31 2.29
C GLN A 32 -4.30 0.01 2.19
N VAL A 33 -4.90 0.40 3.30
CA VAL A 33 -5.45 1.75 3.47
C VAL A 33 -4.60 2.50 4.49
N GLY A 34 -4.85 3.78 4.68
CA GLY A 34 -4.00 4.63 5.53
C GLY A 34 -4.21 4.44 7.03
N ILE A 35 -4.19 3.21 7.51
CA ILE A 35 -4.30 2.90 8.93
C ILE A 35 -2.96 3.13 9.61
N ASP A 36 -2.97 3.84 10.74
CA ASP A 36 -1.83 3.92 11.64
C ASP A 36 -1.76 2.60 12.42
N PRO A 37 -0.69 1.79 12.29
CA PRO A 37 -0.62 0.51 12.97
C PRO A 37 -0.66 0.62 14.51
N SER A 38 -0.25 1.76 15.06
CA SER A 38 -0.24 1.97 16.51
C SER A 38 -1.64 2.22 17.09
N THR A 39 -2.58 2.73 16.29
CA THR A 39 -3.95 3.03 16.74
C THR A 39 -4.98 2.07 16.15
N GLY A 40 -4.69 1.46 15.01
CA GLY A 40 -5.65 0.65 14.27
C GLY A 40 -6.70 1.47 13.53
N GLN A 41 -6.51 2.78 13.41
CA GLN A 41 -7.47 3.70 12.79
C GLN A 41 -6.84 4.44 11.61
N LEU A 42 -7.68 4.89 10.67
CA LEU A 42 -7.24 5.75 9.57
C LEU A 42 -6.62 7.02 10.14
N VAL A 43 -5.52 7.47 9.52
CA VAL A 43 -4.89 8.74 9.90
C VAL A 43 -5.79 9.91 9.53
N ASP A 44 -5.71 10.98 10.33
CA ASP A 44 -6.37 12.24 10.03
C ASP A 44 -5.61 13.01 8.95
N GLY A 45 -6.26 13.97 8.30
CA GLY A 45 -5.60 14.87 7.36
C GLY A 45 -5.97 14.67 5.89
N GLY A 46 -6.92 13.76 5.60
CA GLY A 46 -7.43 13.57 4.24
C GLY A 46 -6.52 12.77 3.35
N ILE A 47 -6.67 12.99 2.03
CA ILE A 47 -6.03 12.17 1.00
C ILE A 47 -4.50 12.20 1.10
N ASP A 48 -3.90 13.35 1.40
CA ASP A 48 -2.44 13.48 1.49
C ASP A 48 -1.87 12.56 2.57
N MET A 49 -2.46 12.61 3.76
CA MET A 49 -2.00 11.83 4.90
C MET A 49 -2.32 10.35 4.72
N GLN A 50 -3.48 10.03 4.17
CA GLN A 50 -3.86 8.64 3.92
C GLN A 50 -2.96 8.01 2.87
N ALA A 51 -2.65 8.71 1.78
CA ALA A 51 -1.77 8.19 0.73
C ALA A 51 -0.36 7.92 1.28
N ALA A 52 0.20 8.85 2.04
CA ALA A 52 1.52 8.70 2.64
C ALA A 52 1.56 7.49 3.60
N GLN A 53 0.55 7.35 4.45
CA GLN A 53 0.49 6.24 5.41
C GLN A 53 0.29 4.90 4.70
N THR A 54 -0.53 4.87 3.65
CA THR A 54 -0.77 3.65 2.86
C THR A 54 0.54 3.14 2.25
N LEU A 55 1.32 4.02 1.63
CA LEU A 55 2.61 3.66 1.05
C LEU A 55 3.61 3.21 2.11
N LYS A 56 3.61 3.87 3.27
CA LYS A 56 4.44 3.45 4.40
C LYS A 56 4.09 2.05 4.89
N ASN A 57 2.81 1.73 4.95
CA ASN A 57 2.35 0.39 5.36
C ASN A 57 2.85 -0.68 4.39
N ILE A 58 2.81 -0.40 3.08
CA ILE A 58 3.37 -1.29 2.07
C ILE A 58 4.89 -1.48 2.29
N GLU A 59 5.60 -0.39 2.52
CA GLU A 59 7.04 -0.44 2.76
C GLU A 59 7.38 -1.30 3.98
N VAL A 60 6.60 -1.20 5.04
CA VAL A 60 6.79 -2.01 6.25
C VAL A 60 6.59 -3.50 5.95
N ILE A 61 5.57 -3.85 5.17
CA ILE A 61 5.34 -5.25 4.78
C ILE A 61 6.54 -5.78 4.00
N LEU A 62 7.04 -5.02 3.03
CA LEU A 62 8.19 -5.42 2.22
C LEU A 62 9.47 -5.53 3.07
N SER A 63 9.67 -4.62 4.01
CA SER A 63 10.88 -4.61 4.85
C SER A 63 10.95 -5.84 5.76
N SER A 64 9.83 -6.49 6.07
CA SER A 64 9.84 -7.75 6.81
C SER A 64 10.51 -8.89 6.03
N LEU A 65 10.71 -8.71 4.73
CA LEU A 65 11.43 -9.64 3.85
C LEU A 65 12.77 -9.06 3.40
N ASP A 66 13.27 -8.02 4.07
CA ASP A 66 14.48 -7.29 3.69
C ASP A 66 14.40 -6.68 2.28
N LEU A 67 13.19 -6.28 1.86
CA LEU A 67 12.94 -5.63 0.58
C LEU A 67 12.61 -4.16 0.80
N GLY A 68 13.08 -3.31 -0.10
CA GLY A 68 12.75 -1.90 -0.11
C GLY A 68 11.77 -1.56 -1.23
N LYS A 69 11.46 -0.28 -1.34
CA LYS A 69 10.51 0.22 -2.36
C LYS A 69 11.03 0.03 -3.79
N GLU A 70 12.32 -0.11 -3.99
CA GLU A 70 12.93 -0.41 -5.29
C GLU A 70 12.57 -1.81 -5.81
N SER A 71 12.06 -2.68 -4.94
CA SER A 71 11.60 -4.01 -5.33
C SER A 71 10.18 -4.00 -5.93
N ILE A 72 9.44 -2.91 -5.77
CA ILE A 72 8.06 -2.81 -6.25
C ILE A 72 8.06 -2.72 -7.78
N VAL A 73 7.31 -3.60 -8.45
CA VAL A 73 7.21 -3.59 -9.91
C VAL A 73 5.86 -3.09 -10.38
N LYS A 74 4.81 -3.24 -9.59
CA LYS A 74 3.46 -2.82 -9.97
C LYS A 74 2.66 -2.41 -8.74
N LEU A 75 1.93 -1.29 -8.85
CA LEU A 75 0.91 -0.92 -7.86
C LEU A 75 -0.42 -0.73 -8.56
N THR A 76 -1.48 -1.11 -7.85
CA THR A 76 -2.84 -0.75 -8.22
C THR A 76 -3.38 0.17 -7.14
N VAL A 77 -3.85 1.34 -7.55
CA VAL A 77 -4.35 2.39 -6.66
C VAL A 77 -5.85 2.54 -6.88
N PHE A 78 -6.60 2.37 -5.79
CA PHE A 78 -8.05 2.58 -5.78
C PHE A 78 -8.32 3.86 -4.99
N VAL A 79 -9.05 4.80 -5.58
CA VAL A 79 -9.41 6.06 -4.92
C VAL A 79 -10.92 6.23 -4.87
N LYS A 80 -11.40 6.89 -3.83
CA LYS A 80 -12.81 7.23 -3.69
C LYS A 80 -13.20 8.32 -4.68
N ASN A 81 -12.27 9.20 -5.05
CA ASN A 81 -12.51 10.31 -5.96
C ASN A 81 -11.30 10.49 -6.87
N LEU A 82 -11.48 10.34 -8.18
CA LEU A 82 -10.39 10.46 -9.14
C LEU A 82 -9.85 11.90 -9.24
N ASP A 83 -10.60 12.89 -8.75
CA ASP A 83 -10.10 14.27 -8.64
C ASP A 83 -8.91 14.37 -7.67
N ASP A 84 -8.69 13.36 -6.83
CA ASP A 84 -7.52 13.29 -5.96
C ASP A 84 -6.24 12.83 -6.67
N PHE A 85 -6.31 12.57 -7.98
CA PHE A 85 -5.17 12.09 -8.79
C PHE A 85 -3.90 12.92 -8.59
N PRO A 86 -3.94 14.27 -8.58
CA PRO A 86 -2.73 15.07 -8.36
C PRO A 86 -2.08 14.82 -7.00
N PHE A 87 -2.88 14.58 -5.96
CA PHE A 87 -2.38 14.28 -4.60
C PHE A 87 -1.74 12.90 -4.54
N VAL A 88 -2.31 11.93 -5.27
CA VAL A 88 -1.71 10.60 -5.41
C VAL A 88 -0.34 10.70 -6.09
N ASN A 89 -0.26 11.46 -7.17
CA ASN A 89 1.01 11.67 -7.88
C ASN A 89 2.06 12.31 -6.98
N GLU A 90 1.68 13.28 -6.16
CA GLU A 90 2.61 13.93 -5.23
C GLU A 90 3.12 12.95 -4.17
N ALA A 91 2.22 12.12 -3.62
CA ALA A 91 2.60 11.09 -2.66
C ALA A 91 3.59 10.09 -3.27
N PHE A 92 3.35 9.67 -4.51
CA PHE A 92 4.23 8.75 -5.23
C PHE A 92 5.59 9.39 -5.51
N LYS A 93 5.61 10.66 -5.91
CA LYS A 93 6.84 11.40 -6.15
C LYS A 93 7.71 11.44 -4.89
N ASN A 94 7.11 11.72 -3.75
CA ASN A 94 7.84 11.76 -2.48
C ASN A 94 8.31 10.37 -2.05
N PHE A 95 7.46 9.36 -2.20
CA PHE A 95 7.78 7.99 -1.79
C PHE A 95 8.90 7.38 -2.63
N PHE A 96 8.85 7.55 -3.96
CA PHE A 96 9.84 6.99 -4.89
C PHE A 96 10.96 7.96 -5.24
N ASN A 97 11.20 8.97 -4.42
CA ASN A 97 12.24 9.96 -4.69
C ASN A 97 13.61 9.30 -4.92
N GLY A 98 14.19 9.54 -6.09
CA GLY A 98 15.49 8.97 -6.48
C GLY A 98 15.42 7.54 -7.00
N ILE A 99 14.23 6.99 -7.20
CA ILE A 99 14.01 5.63 -7.68
C ILE A 99 13.11 5.69 -8.91
N ASP A 100 13.35 4.84 -9.90
CA ASP A 100 12.47 4.74 -11.06
C ASP A 100 11.06 4.30 -10.62
N TYR A 101 10.04 4.95 -11.17
CA TYR A 101 8.66 4.62 -10.84
C TYR A 101 8.29 3.22 -11.32
N PRO A 102 7.61 2.42 -10.50
CA PRO A 102 7.03 1.17 -10.97
C PRO A 102 5.82 1.42 -11.88
N ALA A 103 5.32 0.35 -12.49
CA ALA A 103 4.06 0.43 -13.22
C ALA A 103 2.90 0.69 -12.25
N ARG A 104 1.86 1.41 -12.70
CA ARG A 104 0.72 1.76 -11.86
C ARG A 104 -0.55 1.86 -12.68
N SER A 105 -1.66 1.40 -12.08
CA SER A 105 -3.02 1.72 -12.54
C SER A 105 -3.73 2.44 -11.41
N THR A 106 -4.52 3.47 -11.73
CA THR A 106 -5.30 4.23 -10.76
C THR A 106 -6.74 4.28 -11.22
N VAL A 107 -7.68 3.84 -10.37
CA VAL A 107 -9.10 3.80 -10.69
C VAL A 107 -9.93 4.34 -9.54
N GLU A 108 -11.09 4.92 -9.88
CA GLU A 108 -12.08 5.34 -8.90
C GLU A 108 -13.00 4.17 -8.56
N VAL A 109 -13.35 4.02 -7.29
CA VAL A 109 -14.26 2.99 -6.80
C VAL A 109 -15.38 3.62 -5.98
N SER A 110 -16.51 2.89 -5.83
CA SER A 110 -17.67 3.38 -5.10
C SER A 110 -17.41 3.52 -3.61
N GLU A 111 -16.73 2.55 -3.02
CA GLU A 111 -16.46 2.47 -1.57
C GLU A 111 -15.13 1.79 -1.31
N LEU A 112 -14.51 2.15 -0.19
CA LEU A 112 -13.32 1.51 0.33
C LEU A 112 -13.53 1.11 1.79
N PRO A 113 -12.79 0.11 2.29
CA PRO A 113 -12.91 -0.29 3.70
C PRO A 113 -12.70 0.89 4.65
N LEU A 114 -13.47 0.92 5.74
CA LEU A 114 -13.38 1.93 6.80
C LEU A 114 -13.62 3.36 6.31
N GLY A 115 -14.25 3.54 5.15
CA GLY A 115 -14.42 4.87 4.56
C GLY A 115 -13.13 5.51 4.09
N ALA A 116 -12.11 4.72 3.78
CA ALA A 116 -10.82 5.22 3.30
C ALA A 116 -10.99 5.97 1.98
N LEU A 117 -10.10 6.92 1.74
CA LEU A 117 -10.06 7.69 0.50
C LEU A 117 -9.17 7.05 -0.55
N ILE A 118 -8.28 6.14 -0.15
CA ILE A 118 -7.32 5.47 -1.02
C ILE A 118 -6.99 4.09 -0.48
N GLU A 119 -6.80 3.14 -1.40
CA GLU A 119 -6.28 1.81 -1.11
C GLU A 119 -5.24 1.46 -2.17
N ILE A 120 -4.14 0.85 -1.76
CA ILE A 120 -3.06 0.48 -2.68
C ILE A 120 -2.63 -0.96 -2.39
N GLU A 121 -2.45 -1.73 -3.45
CA GLU A 121 -1.82 -3.05 -3.39
C GLU A 121 -0.60 -3.05 -4.29
N CYS A 122 0.36 -3.94 -4.05
CA CYS A 122 1.54 -4.01 -4.89
C CYS A 122 1.99 -5.44 -5.18
N ILE A 123 2.77 -5.54 -6.25
CA ILE A 123 3.56 -6.73 -6.60
C ILE A 123 5.03 -6.28 -6.55
N ALA A 124 5.85 -7.05 -5.84
CA ALA A 124 7.27 -6.80 -5.70
C ALA A 124 8.06 -8.05 -6.06
N ILE A 125 9.35 -7.89 -6.32
CA ILE A 125 10.26 -9.01 -6.61
C ILE A 125 11.35 -9.09 -5.53
N LYS A 126 11.78 -10.31 -5.28
CA LYS A 126 12.91 -10.58 -4.36
C LYS A 126 14.23 -10.52 -5.11
#